data_b63bd16f4b4c742f6ab885319d02c02b
#
_entry.id   b63bd16f4b4c742f6ab885319d02c02b
#
_cell.length_a   1.000
_cell.length_b   1.000
_cell.length_c   1.000
_cell.angle_alpha   90.00
_cell.angle_beta   90.00
_cell.angle_gamma   90.00
#
_symmetry.space_group_name_H-M   'P 1'
#
loop_
_entity.id
_entity.type
_entity.pdbx_description
1 polymer ?
#
loop_
_entity_poly.entity_id
_entity_poly.type
_entity_poly.pdbx_seq_one_letter_code
_entity_poly.pdbx_strand_id
1 'polypeptide(L)'
;NLVGYDVEVATEIAKKLGVEPQFVEGEWDGLLAGLDAGRYDIMVNGVDITPERAEKYDFSTPYAFNRTAVITKADDDSINTLEDLKGKKTANTISSTYAELAEQYGATVTGVDDLNQTFELLLSGRIDATLNAEMTFYDYTKEHPDANVKIAVLTDDANQIAIPMRKGDETAALRTAIDAAIDELRADGTLKALSEKYFGRDISTEE
;
A
#
# COMPACT_ATOMS: atom_id res chain seq x y z
N ASN A 1 -12.54 -16.45 -8.32
CA ASN A 1 -11.67 -15.64 -9.20
C ASN A 1 -10.95 -14.61 -8.35
N LEU A 2 -9.61 -14.61 -8.41
CA LEU A 2 -8.80 -13.56 -7.83
C LEU A 2 -9.08 -12.24 -8.52
N VAL A 3 -9.22 -11.17 -7.75
CA VAL A 3 -9.44 -9.80 -8.22
C VAL A 3 -8.59 -8.84 -7.41
N GLY A 4 -8.34 -7.67 -7.92
CA GLY A 4 -7.62 -6.60 -7.26
C GLY A 4 -6.55 -5.97 -8.14
N TYR A 5 -6.02 -4.85 -7.67
CA TYR A 5 -5.00 -4.10 -8.40
C TYR A 5 -3.76 -4.95 -8.70
N ASP A 6 -3.20 -5.61 -7.69
CA ASP A 6 -2.01 -6.46 -7.84
C ASP A 6 -2.23 -7.61 -8.85
N VAL A 7 -3.40 -8.24 -8.80
CA VAL A 7 -3.75 -9.33 -9.72
C VAL A 7 -3.85 -8.83 -11.16
N GLU A 8 -4.49 -7.70 -11.39
CA GLU A 8 -4.61 -7.14 -12.74
C GLU A 8 -3.27 -6.60 -13.25
N VAL A 9 -2.46 -5.97 -12.41
CA VAL A 9 -1.09 -5.56 -12.78
C VAL A 9 -0.24 -6.77 -13.17
N ALA A 10 -0.25 -7.83 -12.36
CA ALA A 10 0.48 -9.06 -12.68
C ALA A 10 0.00 -9.69 -14.00
N THR A 11 -1.30 -9.69 -14.25
CA THR A 11 -1.88 -10.19 -15.48
C THR A 11 -1.43 -9.39 -16.71
N GLU A 12 -1.44 -8.06 -16.60
CA GLU A 12 -0.99 -7.19 -17.71
C GLU A 12 0.53 -7.30 -17.95
N ILE A 13 1.34 -7.46 -16.91
CA ILE A 13 2.77 -7.76 -17.04
C ILE A 13 2.96 -9.08 -17.78
N ALA A 14 2.27 -10.14 -17.38
CA ALA A 14 2.36 -11.44 -18.02
C ALA A 14 2.00 -11.38 -19.51
N LYS A 15 0.97 -10.63 -19.89
CA LYS A 15 0.62 -10.39 -21.30
C LYS A 15 1.75 -9.73 -22.07
N LYS A 16 2.42 -8.73 -21.51
CA LYS A 16 3.57 -8.07 -22.12
C LYS A 16 4.75 -9.03 -22.31
N LEU A 17 4.92 -9.98 -21.40
CA LEU A 17 5.96 -11.01 -21.50
C LEU A 17 5.56 -12.19 -22.41
N GLY A 18 4.30 -12.26 -22.85
CA GLY A 18 3.78 -13.34 -23.67
C GLY A 18 3.61 -14.67 -22.92
N VAL A 19 3.34 -14.60 -21.62
CA VAL A 19 3.15 -15.77 -20.74
C VAL A 19 1.81 -15.71 -20.01
N GLU A 20 1.37 -16.86 -19.51
CA GLU A 20 0.19 -16.95 -18.65
C GLU A 20 0.61 -16.93 -17.17
N PRO A 21 0.00 -16.08 -16.32
CA PRO A 21 0.32 -16.06 -14.92
C PRO A 21 -0.34 -17.24 -14.19
N GLN A 22 0.39 -17.83 -13.25
CA GLN A 22 -0.15 -18.79 -12.28
C GLN A 22 -0.12 -18.14 -10.91
N PHE A 23 -1.28 -17.96 -10.31
CA PHE A 23 -1.41 -17.31 -9.00
C PHE A 23 -1.38 -18.34 -7.87
N VAL A 24 -0.59 -18.04 -6.84
CA VAL A 24 -0.52 -18.78 -5.59
C VAL A 24 -0.95 -17.86 -4.47
N GLU A 25 -2.00 -18.23 -3.76
CA GLU A 25 -2.53 -17.49 -2.63
C GLU A 25 -1.95 -18.01 -1.31
N GLY A 26 -1.82 -17.15 -0.32
CA GLY A 26 -1.35 -17.53 1.01
C GLY A 26 -1.19 -16.32 1.93
N GLU A 27 -0.87 -16.61 3.18
CA GLU A 27 -0.52 -15.60 4.16
C GLU A 27 0.87 -15.02 3.87
N TRP A 28 1.08 -13.77 4.24
CA TRP A 28 2.29 -12.99 3.94
C TRP A 28 3.61 -13.73 4.23
N ASP A 29 3.77 -14.25 5.45
CA ASP A 29 5.00 -14.94 5.85
C ASP A 29 5.23 -16.22 5.04
N GLY A 30 4.15 -16.94 4.74
CA GLY A 30 4.19 -18.13 3.89
C GLY A 30 4.54 -17.82 2.44
N LEU A 31 4.07 -16.68 1.93
CA LEU A 31 4.37 -16.20 0.57
C LEU A 31 5.84 -15.82 0.44
N LEU A 32 6.42 -15.11 1.39
CA LEU A 32 7.85 -14.78 1.39
C LEU A 32 8.72 -16.04 1.49
N ALA A 33 8.37 -16.97 2.38
CA ALA A 33 9.07 -18.24 2.48
C ALA A 33 9.01 -19.07 1.19
N GLY A 34 7.88 -19.03 0.49
CA GLY A 34 7.71 -19.68 -0.82
C GLY A 34 8.57 -19.04 -1.91
N LEU A 35 8.70 -17.73 -1.92
CA LEU A 35 9.59 -17.00 -2.81
C LEU A 35 11.05 -17.39 -2.56
N ASP A 36 11.48 -17.40 -1.30
CA ASP A 36 12.83 -17.81 -0.89
C ASP A 36 13.14 -19.25 -1.32
N ALA A 37 12.15 -20.16 -1.18
CA ALA A 37 12.27 -21.56 -1.53
C ALA A 37 12.16 -21.85 -3.05
N GLY A 38 11.91 -20.83 -3.88
CA GLY A 38 11.77 -21.00 -5.33
C GLY A 38 10.48 -21.68 -5.78
N ARG A 39 9.43 -21.65 -4.96
CA ARG A 39 8.12 -22.21 -5.33
C ARG A 39 7.43 -21.39 -6.44
N TYR A 40 7.75 -20.13 -6.52
CA TYR A 40 7.36 -19.19 -7.57
C TYR A 40 8.45 -18.14 -7.75
N ASP A 41 8.34 -17.33 -8.77
CA ASP A 41 9.43 -16.46 -9.22
C ASP A 41 9.32 -15.04 -8.68
N ILE A 42 8.09 -14.57 -8.44
CA ILE A 42 7.79 -13.18 -8.02
C ILE A 42 6.67 -13.16 -6.99
N MET A 43 6.58 -12.06 -6.26
CA MET A 43 5.49 -11.78 -5.33
C MET A 43 4.88 -10.42 -5.67
N VAL A 44 3.60 -10.39 -6.05
CA VAL A 44 2.85 -9.17 -6.36
C VAL A 44 1.76 -9.00 -5.31
N ASN A 45 2.11 -8.39 -4.20
CA ASN A 45 1.23 -8.27 -3.03
C ASN A 45 1.53 -7.00 -2.22
N GLY A 46 1.56 -5.85 -2.89
CA GLY A 46 1.74 -4.57 -2.23
C GLY A 46 3.03 -4.46 -1.40
N VAL A 47 4.12 -5.03 -1.89
CA VAL A 47 5.38 -5.11 -1.14
C VAL A 47 6.13 -3.79 -1.19
N ASP A 48 6.28 -3.13 -0.05
CA ASP A 48 7.10 -1.93 0.08
C ASP A 48 8.58 -2.26 -0.09
N ILE A 49 9.30 -1.44 -0.82
CA ILE A 49 10.75 -1.47 -0.82
C ILE A 49 11.24 -0.86 0.49
N THR A 50 11.96 -1.65 1.27
CA THR A 50 12.66 -1.18 2.48
C THR A 50 14.15 -1.51 2.38
N PRO A 51 15.04 -0.80 3.09
CA PRO A 51 16.46 -1.14 3.11
C PRO A 51 16.72 -2.61 3.49
N GLU A 52 16.02 -3.11 4.50
CA GLU A 52 16.12 -4.50 4.94
C GLU A 52 15.72 -5.50 3.84
N ARG A 53 14.59 -5.24 3.18
CA ARG A 53 14.12 -6.08 2.07
C ARG A 53 15.03 -5.99 0.85
N ALA A 54 15.59 -4.81 0.56
CA ALA A 54 16.52 -4.61 -0.56
C ALA A 54 17.86 -5.33 -0.36
N GLU A 55 18.24 -5.61 0.87
CA GLU A 55 19.41 -6.47 1.15
C GLU A 55 19.13 -7.94 0.78
N LYS A 56 17.88 -8.36 0.87
CA LYS A 56 17.47 -9.76 0.72
C LYS A 56 16.91 -10.10 -0.66
N TYR A 57 16.26 -9.15 -1.29
CA TYR A 57 15.58 -9.31 -2.60
C TYR A 57 16.05 -8.28 -3.60
N ASP A 58 15.95 -8.63 -4.88
CA ASP A 58 15.99 -7.68 -5.98
C ASP A 58 14.56 -7.26 -6.33
N PHE A 59 14.33 -5.97 -6.48
CA PHE A 59 13.02 -5.41 -6.77
C PHE A 59 12.90 -4.93 -8.21
N SER A 60 11.69 -5.03 -8.76
CA SER A 60 11.32 -4.35 -9.99
C SER A 60 11.28 -2.83 -9.81
N THR A 61 11.13 -2.11 -10.92
CA THR A 61 10.63 -0.74 -10.93
C THR A 61 9.30 -0.68 -10.15
N PRO A 62 9.05 0.37 -9.34
CA PRO A 62 7.78 0.52 -8.64
C PRO A 62 6.58 0.59 -9.57
N TYR A 63 5.49 -0.07 -9.20
CA TYR A 63 4.21 -0.01 -9.92
C TYR A 63 3.12 0.72 -9.14
N ALA A 64 3.39 1.11 -7.92
CA ALA A 64 2.53 1.95 -7.10
C ALA A 64 3.37 2.73 -6.07
N PHE A 65 2.80 3.85 -5.63
CA PHE A 65 3.38 4.74 -4.62
C PHE A 65 2.34 4.96 -3.55
N ASN A 66 2.63 4.52 -2.32
CA ASN A 66 1.69 4.47 -1.22
C ASN A 66 2.09 5.47 -0.15
N ARG A 67 1.28 6.51 0.04
CA ARG A 67 1.52 7.55 1.04
C ARG A 67 0.86 7.20 2.36
N THR A 68 1.38 7.74 3.44
CA THR A 68 0.68 7.72 4.72
C THR A 68 -0.44 8.75 4.69
N ALA A 69 -1.64 8.33 5.08
CA ALA A 69 -2.81 9.17 5.19
C ALA A 69 -3.15 9.44 6.64
N VAL A 70 -3.51 10.68 6.95
CA VAL A 70 -4.22 11.03 8.17
C VAL A 70 -5.71 10.99 7.86
N ILE A 71 -6.42 10.08 8.48
CA ILE A 71 -7.83 9.80 8.25
C ILE A 71 -8.65 10.41 9.38
N THR A 72 -9.63 11.21 9.01
CA THR A 72 -10.56 11.88 9.93
C THR A 72 -11.99 11.59 9.56
N LYS A 73 -12.93 12.01 10.42
CA LYS A 73 -14.34 12.12 10.00
C LYS A 73 -14.46 13.14 8.87
N ALA A 74 -15.34 12.89 7.91
CA ALA A 74 -15.50 13.74 6.74
C ALA A 74 -15.94 15.16 7.06
N ASP A 75 -16.62 15.36 8.18
CA ASP A 75 -17.11 16.65 8.67
C ASP A 75 -16.14 17.35 9.64
N ASP A 76 -14.97 16.78 9.89
CA ASP A 76 -13.92 17.38 10.72
C ASP A 76 -12.90 18.11 9.85
N ASP A 77 -12.85 19.43 9.94
CA ASP A 77 -11.93 20.30 9.21
C ASP A 77 -10.78 20.82 10.08
N SER A 78 -10.58 20.26 11.25
CA SER A 78 -9.57 20.72 12.22
C SER A 78 -8.14 20.26 11.93
N ILE A 79 -7.97 19.25 11.08
CA ILE A 79 -6.66 18.67 10.72
C ILE A 79 -6.43 18.89 9.21
N ASN A 80 -5.44 19.71 8.88
CA ASN A 80 -5.06 20.05 7.50
C ASN A 80 -3.58 19.80 7.23
N THR A 81 -2.79 19.66 8.28
CA THR A 81 -1.34 19.34 8.23
C THR A 81 -1.01 18.32 9.31
N LEU A 82 0.17 17.73 9.24
CA LEU A 82 0.66 16.82 10.29
C LEU A 82 0.81 17.52 11.64
N GLU A 83 1.19 18.80 11.63
CA GLU A 83 1.34 19.62 12.83
C GLU A 83 0.02 19.80 13.59
N ASP A 84 -1.11 19.74 12.90
CA ASP A 84 -2.44 19.83 13.51
C ASP A 84 -2.79 18.60 14.37
N LEU A 85 -2.00 17.52 14.30
CA LEU A 85 -2.13 16.36 15.19
C LEU A 85 -1.76 16.66 16.63
N LYS A 86 -1.07 17.77 16.91
CA LYS A 86 -0.67 18.14 18.27
C LYS A 86 -1.88 18.28 19.18
N GLY A 87 -1.87 17.52 20.26
CA GLY A 87 -2.96 17.49 21.25
C GLY A 87 -4.20 16.72 20.81
N LYS A 88 -4.18 16.10 19.63
CA LYS A 88 -5.26 15.24 19.14
C LYS A 88 -5.14 13.83 19.69
N LYS A 89 -6.27 13.11 19.69
CA LYS A 89 -6.35 11.70 20.06
C LYS A 89 -6.34 10.86 18.78
N THR A 90 -5.42 9.91 18.71
CA THR A 90 -5.35 8.95 17.60
C THR A 90 -5.39 7.52 18.12
N ALA A 91 -5.64 6.55 17.26
CA ALA A 91 -5.53 5.15 17.56
C ALA A 91 -4.81 4.42 16.44
N ASN A 92 -3.90 3.55 16.81
CA ASN A 92 -3.16 2.67 15.89
C ASN A 92 -2.68 1.44 16.65
N THR A 93 -2.27 0.40 15.92
CA THR A 93 -1.57 -0.72 16.52
C THR A 93 -0.31 -0.21 17.23
N ILE A 94 -0.14 -0.57 18.50
CA ILE A 94 1.05 -0.22 19.28
C ILE A 94 2.30 -0.77 18.57
N SER A 95 3.38 0.02 18.59
CA SER A 95 4.64 -0.27 17.92
C SER A 95 4.57 -0.25 16.39
N SER A 96 3.50 0.26 15.79
CA SER A 96 3.44 0.56 14.37
C SER A 96 4.17 1.86 14.06
N THR A 97 4.71 1.97 12.85
CA THR A 97 5.31 3.22 12.38
C THR A 97 4.30 4.37 12.34
N TYR A 98 3.02 4.07 12.18
CA TYR A 98 1.94 5.06 12.22
C TYR A 98 1.71 5.62 13.62
N ALA A 99 1.77 4.77 14.64
CA ALA A 99 1.70 5.22 16.04
C ALA A 99 2.88 6.14 16.37
N GLU A 100 4.09 5.74 16.00
CA GLU A 100 5.31 6.53 16.19
C GLU A 100 5.21 7.89 15.49
N LEU A 101 4.73 7.92 14.25
CA LEU A 101 4.56 9.15 13.49
C LEU A 101 3.56 10.09 14.17
N ALA A 102 2.42 9.57 14.64
CA ALA A 102 1.43 10.37 15.36
C ALA A 102 2.00 10.98 16.65
N GLU A 103 2.76 10.20 17.41
CA GLU A 103 3.44 10.67 18.62
C GLU A 103 4.49 11.74 18.33
N GLN A 104 5.26 11.61 17.24
CA GLN A 104 6.23 12.63 16.82
C GLN A 104 5.58 13.99 16.58
N TYR A 105 4.35 14.00 16.09
CA TYR A 105 3.58 15.23 15.89
C TYR A 105 2.72 15.63 17.10
N GLY A 106 2.90 14.98 18.23
CA GLY A 106 2.30 15.37 19.51
C GLY A 106 0.89 14.88 19.74
N ALA A 107 0.44 13.85 19.02
CA ALA A 107 -0.81 13.18 19.28
C ALA A 107 -0.71 12.24 20.51
N THR A 108 -1.83 11.99 21.16
CA THR A 108 -1.95 10.93 22.16
C THR A 108 -2.51 9.68 21.50
N VAL A 109 -1.70 8.62 21.44
CA VAL A 109 -2.05 7.39 20.74
C VAL A 109 -2.69 6.38 21.68
N THR A 110 -3.86 5.86 21.29
CA THR A 110 -4.50 4.70 21.93
C THR A 110 -4.15 3.44 21.13
N GLY A 111 -3.65 2.41 21.82
CA GLY A 111 -3.37 1.12 21.17
C GLY A 111 -4.65 0.36 20.86
N VAL A 112 -4.70 -0.22 19.67
CA VAL A 112 -5.78 -1.11 19.21
C VAL A 112 -5.18 -2.36 18.58
N ASP A 113 -5.98 -3.41 18.49
CA ASP A 113 -5.53 -4.69 17.94
C ASP A 113 -5.80 -4.82 16.44
N ASP A 114 -6.81 -4.13 15.94
CA ASP A 114 -7.20 -4.23 14.54
C ASP A 114 -7.73 -2.91 13.95
N LEU A 115 -7.84 -2.88 12.63
CA LEU A 115 -8.29 -1.73 11.87
C LEU A 115 -9.76 -1.38 12.12
N ASN A 116 -10.62 -2.37 12.31
CA ASN A 116 -12.04 -2.13 12.53
C ASN A 116 -12.27 -1.38 13.84
N GLN A 117 -11.56 -1.75 14.90
CA GLN A 117 -11.59 -1.01 16.17
C GLN A 117 -11.18 0.46 15.98
N THR A 118 -10.18 0.71 15.16
CA THR A 118 -9.72 2.07 14.86
C THR A 118 -10.84 2.90 14.22
N PHE A 119 -11.50 2.38 13.20
CA PHE A 119 -12.59 3.08 12.53
C PHE A 119 -13.83 3.23 13.43
N GLU A 120 -14.14 2.28 14.28
CA GLU A 120 -15.21 2.39 15.27
C GLU A 120 -14.97 3.55 16.25
N LEU A 121 -13.73 3.68 16.73
CA LEU A 121 -13.34 4.79 17.61
C LEU A 121 -13.41 6.13 16.89
N LEU A 122 -13.01 6.19 15.64
CA LEU A 122 -13.07 7.40 14.82
C LEU A 122 -14.51 7.83 14.57
N LEU A 123 -15.36 6.92 14.10
CA LEU A 123 -16.76 7.20 13.77
C LEU A 123 -17.59 7.56 15.02
N SER A 124 -17.26 6.99 16.18
CA SER A 124 -17.91 7.33 17.46
C SER A 124 -17.41 8.65 18.07
N GLY A 125 -16.39 9.27 17.48
CA GLY A 125 -15.79 10.52 17.99
C GLY A 125 -14.91 10.35 19.23
N ARG A 126 -14.52 9.12 19.56
CA ARG A 126 -13.61 8.84 20.69
C ARG A 126 -12.16 9.19 20.38
N ILE A 127 -11.79 9.17 19.10
CA ILE A 127 -10.53 9.68 18.59
C ILE A 127 -10.80 10.71 17.50
N ASP A 128 -9.81 11.56 17.25
CA ASP A 128 -9.89 12.63 16.25
C ASP A 128 -9.39 12.17 14.87
N ALA A 129 -8.42 11.27 14.87
CA ALA A 129 -7.79 10.80 13.64
C ALA A 129 -7.13 9.42 13.80
N THR A 130 -6.83 8.80 12.70
CA THR A 130 -5.92 7.65 12.62
C THR A 130 -4.98 7.81 11.43
N LEU A 131 -3.79 7.23 11.52
CA LEU A 131 -2.82 7.22 10.43
C LEU A 131 -2.74 5.81 9.85
N ASN A 132 -2.73 5.70 8.55
CA ASN A 132 -2.53 4.42 7.87
C ASN A 132 -2.11 4.67 6.42
N ALA A 133 -1.79 3.60 5.70
CA ALA A 133 -1.55 3.67 4.27
C ALA A 133 -2.80 4.17 3.52
N GLU A 134 -2.63 5.02 2.52
CA GLU A 134 -3.77 5.48 1.71
C GLU A 134 -4.51 4.32 1.04
N MET A 135 -3.81 3.27 0.63
CA MET A 135 -4.41 2.07 0.05
C MET A 135 -5.38 1.40 1.03
N THR A 136 -5.03 1.34 2.31
CA THR A 136 -5.91 0.80 3.36
C THR A 136 -7.19 1.61 3.49
N PHE A 137 -7.11 2.92 3.40
CA PHE A 137 -8.29 3.80 3.39
C PHE A 137 -9.20 3.50 2.19
N TYR A 138 -8.65 3.34 0.99
CA TYR A 138 -9.43 3.05 -0.21
C TYR A 138 -10.12 1.69 -0.12
N ASP A 139 -9.46 0.67 0.39
CA ASP A 139 -10.05 -0.65 0.62
C ASP A 139 -11.20 -0.57 1.63
N TYR A 140 -11.00 0.15 2.73
CA TYR A 140 -12.04 0.35 3.73
C TYR A 140 -13.27 1.07 3.16
N THR A 141 -13.09 2.16 2.42
CA THR A 141 -14.22 2.92 1.84
C THR A 141 -14.92 2.18 0.72
N LYS A 142 -14.26 1.26 0.06
CA LYS A 142 -14.87 0.39 -0.95
C LYS A 142 -15.84 -0.60 -0.28
N GLU A 143 -15.48 -1.14 0.86
CA GLU A 143 -16.35 -2.02 1.66
C GLU A 143 -17.42 -1.25 2.43
N HIS A 144 -17.13 0.00 2.78
CA HIS A 144 -18.00 0.89 3.56
C HIS A 144 -18.21 2.24 2.84
N PRO A 145 -18.92 2.24 1.69
CA PRO A 145 -19.04 3.45 0.85
C PRO A 145 -19.76 4.62 1.51
N ASP A 146 -20.57 4.35 2.53
CA ASP A 146 -21.33 5.37 3.27
C ASP A 146 -20.62 5.84 4.55
N ALA A 147 -19.40 5.35 4.82
CA ALA A 147 -18.65 5.73 6.01
C ALA A 147 -18.28 7.22 5.96
N ASN A 148 -18.54 7.93 7.09
CA ASN A 148 -18.24 9.36 7.21
C ASN A 148 -16.77 9.63 7.52
N VAL A 149 -15.90 9.26 6.59
CA VAL A 149 -14.44 9.39 6.72
C VAL A 149 -13.83 10.03 5.47
N LYS A 150 -12.69 10.69 5.66
CA LYS A 150 -11.90 11.27 4.58
C LYS A 150 -10.41 11.16 4.87
N ILE A 151 -9.60 11.26 3.85
CA ILE A 151 -8.19 11.57 3.98
C ILE A 151 -8.07 13.09 4.19
N ALA A 152 -7.61 13.49 5.37
CA ALA A 152 -7.37 14.91 5.69
C ALA A 152 -6.00 15.36 5.20
N VAL A 153 -4.98 14.51 5.34
CA VAL A 153 -3.59 14.80 4.96
C VAL A 153 -2.98 13.56 4.31
N LEU A 154 -2.21 13.77 3.24
CA LEU A 154 -1.28 12.77 2.69
C LEU A 154 0.14 13.27 2.92
N THR A 155 1.04 12.39 3.32
CA THR A 155 2.46 12.71 3.45
C THR A 155 3.10 12.96 2.09
N ASP A 156 4.14 13.81 2.05
CA ASP A 156 4.88 14.08 0.82
C ASP A 156 5.69 12.87 0.36
N ASP A 157 6.23 12.11 1.31
CA ASP A 157 6.99 10.90 1.03
C ASP A 157 6.05 9.72 0.75
N ALA A 158 6.29 9.03 -0.36
CA ALA A 158 5.56 7.83 -0.73
C ALA A 158 6.44 6.59 -0.59
N ASN A 159 5.88 5.52 -0.02
CA ASN A 159 6.50 4.20 -0.08
C ASN A 159 6.39 3.64 -1.49
N GLN A 160 7.48 3.12 -2.01
CA GLN A 160 7.54 2.50 -3.32
C GLN A 160 7.08 1.04 -3.23
N ILE A 161 6.05 0.70 -3.98
CA ILE A 161 5.53 -0.66 -4.09
C ILE A 161 6.09 -1.29 -5.34
N ALA A 162 6.76 -2.42 -5.20
CA ALA A 162 7.43 -3.10 -6.29
C ALA A 162 7.36 -4.62 -6.15
N ILE A 163 7.88 -5.32 -7.12
CA ILE A 163 7.84 -6.78 -7.19
C ILE A 163 9.18 -7.36 -6.75
N PRO A 164 9.25 -8.02 -5.57
CA PRO A 164 10.46 -8.70 -5.14
C PRO A 164 10.68 -10.02 -5.88
N MET A 165 11.94 -10.29 -6.13
CA MET A 165 12.47 -11.54 -6.71
C MET A 165 13.66 -12.01 -5.88
N ARG A 166 13.98 -13.30 -5.95
CA ARG A 166 15.22 -13.80 -5.35
C ARG A 166 16.41 -13.03 -5.92
N LYS A 167 17.34 -12.68 -5.05
CA LYS A 167 18.52 -11.91 -5.40
C LYS A 167 19.50 -12.72 -6.23
N GLY A 168 20.06 -12.10 -7.26
CA GLY A 168 21.15 -12.66 -8.06
C GLY A 168 20.89 -12.71 -9.56
N ASP A 169 21.87 -13.28 -10.28
CA ASP A 169 21.87 -13.31 -11.75
C ASP A 169 20.76 -14.19 -12.34
N GLU A 170 20.29 -15.15 -11.59
CA GLU A 170 19.21 -16.07 -11.99
C GLU A 170 17.91 -15.35 -12.35
N THR A 171 17.61 -14.26 -11.67
CA THR A 171 16.39 -13.46 -11.86
C THR A 171 16.61 -12.18 -12.67
N ALA A 172 17.85 -11.88 -13.08
CA ALA A 172 18.19 -10.62 -13.74
C ALA A 172 17.43 -10.40 -15.06
N ALA A 173 17.30 -11.43 -15.90
CA ALA A 173 16.58 -11.35 -17.16
C ALA A 173 15.07 -11.14 -16.93
N LEU A 174 14.48 -11.84 -15.96
CA LEU A 174 13.07 -11.68 -15.57
C LEU A 174 12.82 -10.27 -15.04
N ARG A 175 13.68 -9.76 -14.18
CA ARG A 175 13.58 -8.40 -13.65
C ARG A 175 13.62 -7.34 -14.75
N THR A 176 14.56 -7.45 -15.68
CA THR A 176 14.65 -6.55 -16.83
C THR A 176 13.37 -6.57 -17.67
N ALA A 177 12.82 -7.76 -17.93
CA ALA A 177 11.56 -7.89 -18.67
C ALA A 177 10.36 -7.31 -17.92
N ILE A 178 10.28 -7.52 -16.62
CA ILE A 178 9.23 -6.95 -15.76
C ILE A 178 9.34 -5.43 -15.70
N ASP A 179 10.54 -4.88 -15.54
CA ASP A 179 10.77 -3.44 -15.53
C ASP A 179 10.30 -2.79 -16.84
N ALA A 180 10.67 -3.37 -17.97
CA ALA A 180 10.22 -2.90 -19.29
C ALA A 180 8.69 -2.97 -19.43
N ALA A 181 8.06 -4.05 -18.95
CA ALA A 181 6.61 -4.20 -18.98
C ALA A 181 5.92 -3.13 -18.11
N ILE A 182 6.42 -2.86 -16.92
CA ILE A 182 5.87 -1.82 -16.02
C ILE A 182 6.01 -0.44 -16.68
N ASP A 183 7.16 -0.13 -17.28
CA ASP A 183 7.38 1.14 -17.98
C ASP A 183 6.41 1.32 -19.15
N GLU A 184 6.16 0.27 -19.94
CA GLU A 184 5.18 0.29 -21.01
C GLU A 184 3.75 0.50 -20.50
N LEU A 185 3.35 -0.21 -19.44
CA LEU A 185 2.03 -0.09 -18.82
C LEU A 185 1.80 1.29 -18.20
N ARG A 186 2.85 1.93 -17.72
CA ARG A 186 2.80 3.32 -17.27
C ARG A 186 2.63 4.26 -18.46
N ALA A 187 3.43 4.09 -19.50
CA ALA A 187 3.42 4.96 -20.68
C ALA A 187 2.11 4.90 -21.48
N ASP A 188 1.48 3.72 -21.56
CA ASP A 188 0.22 3.53 -22.30
C ASP A 188 -1.05 3.85 -21.48
N GLY A 189 -0.90 4.23 -20.21
CA GLY A 189 -2.00 4.58 -19.33
C GLY A 189 -2.69 3.42 -18.64
N THR A 190 -2.24 2.18 -18.84
CA THR A 190 -2.85 1.00 -18.21
C THR A 190 -2.73 1.02 -16.69
N LEU A 191 -1.55 1.35 -16.14
CA LEU A 191 -1.36 1.45 -14.68
C LEU A 191 -2.27 2.51 -14.07
N LYS A 192 -2.36 3.68 -14.70
CA LYS A 192 -3.27 4.74 -14.27
C LYS A 192 -4.72 4.28 -14.25
N ALA A 193 -5.18 3.65 -15.32
CA ALA A 193 -6.57 3.15 -15.41
C ALA A 193 -6.87 2.11 -14.33
N LEU A 194 -5.96 1.18 -14.06
CA LEU A 194 -6.11 0.19 -13.00
C LEU A 194 -6.11 0.83 -11.61
N SER A 195 -5.23 1.78 -11.38
CA SER A 195 -5.18 2.52 -10.12
C SER A 195 -6.48 3.28 -9.86
N GLU A 196 -6.99 4.00 -10.83
CA GLU A 196 -8.26 4.72 -10.71
C GLU A 196 -9.46 3.78 -10.51
N LYS A 197 -9.43 2.62 -11.17
CA LYS A 197 -10.47 1.59 -11.01
C LYS A 197 -10.57 1.07 -9.58
N TYR A 198 -9.43 0.79 -8.94
CA TYR A 198 -9.40 0.18 -7.60
C TYR A 198 -9.37 1.17 -6.46
N PHE A 199 -8.76 2.34 -6.65
CA PHE A 199 -8.50 3.31 -5.58
C PHE A 199 -9.18 4.66 -5.80
N GLY A 200 -9.77 4.90 -6.98
CA GLY A 200 -10.36 6.19 -7.31
C GLY A 200 -9.34 7.32 -7.54
N ARG A 201 -8.06 6.98 -7.52
CA ARG A 201 -6.93 7.90 -7.67
C ARG A 201 -5.77 7.21 -8.37
N ASP A 202 -4.94 7.98 -9.09
CA ASP A 202 -3.71 7.46 -9.67
C ASP A 202 -2.58 7.42 -8.64
N ILE A 203 -2.26 6.22 -8.13
CA ILE A 203 -1.10 5.96 -7.27
C ILE A 203 0.03 5.26 -8.03
N SER A 204 -0.05 5.15 -9.35
CA SER A 204 0.98 4.53 -10.18
C SER A 204 2.16 5.47 -10.50
N THR A 205 2.06 6.73 -10.13
CA THR A 205 3.11 7.76 -10.24
C THR A 205 3.36 8.41 -8.88
N GLU A 206 4.56 8.95 -8.72
CA GLU A 206 4.97 9.63 -7.48
C GLU A 206 4.40 11.06 -7.36
N GLU A 207 3.87 11.62 -8.46
CA GLU A 207 3.34 12.98 -8.54
C GLU A 207 1.89 13.09 -8.04
#